data_9cb1b43cdc9d2b4918eaae2f32a266fb
#
_entry.id   9cb1b43cdc9d2b4918eaae2f32a266fb
#
_cell.length_a   1.000
_cell.length_b   1.000
_cell.length_c   1.000
_cell.angle_alpha   90.00
_cell.angle_beta   90.00
_cell.angle_gamma   90.00
#
_symmetry.space_group_name_H-M   'P 1'
#
loop_
_entity.id
_entity.type
_entity.pdbx_description
1 polymer ?
#
loop_
_entity_poly.entity_id
_entity_poly.type
_entity_poly.pdbx_seq_one_letter_code
_entity_poly.pdbx_strand_id
1 'polypeptide(L)'
;MGKQRIIAETGAGQHGVATATACALFGFECEVFMGAMDIERQKPNVQRMQLLGAKITPVTSGTGTLKDAMNDALRFWVSNANTHFYIIGTAAGPHPYPKMGRDFQSVIGEEAKKQILEKENRLPDVLVACIGGGSNACLLYTSPSPRD
;
A
#
# COMPACT_ATOMS: atom_id res chain seq x y z
N MET A 1 -3.51 16.97 -12.04
CA MET A 1 -3.74 15.95 -13.08
C MET A 1 -5.22 15.79 -13.46
N GLY A 2 -6.17 16.24 -12.66
CA GLY A 2 -7.61 16.25 -12.95
C GLY A 2 -8.28 14.89 -13.06
N LYS A 3 -7.60 13.79 -12.68
CA LYS A 3 -8.15 12.44 -12.72
C LYS A 3 -9.04 12.21 -11.51
N GLN A 4 -10.20 11.62 -11.73
CA GLN A 4 -11.20 11.36 -10.68
C GLN A 4 -11.40 9.87 -10.41
N ARG A 5 -10.71 9.00 -11.15
CA ARG A 5 -10.75 7.55 -11.00
C ARG A 5 -9.44 7.06 -10.41
N ILE A 6 -9.54 6.48 -9.24
CA ILE A 6 -8.39 5.98 -8.49
C ILE A 6 -8.43 4.47 -8.48
N ILE A 7 -7.28 3.85 -8.73
CA ILE A 7 -7.10 2.41 -8.54
C ILE A 7 -5.98 2.14 -7.55
N ALA A 8 -6.10 1.05 -6.83
CA ALA A 8 -5.09 0.54 -5.92
C ALA A 8 -5.08 -0.99 -5.94
N GLU A 9 -3.94 -1.58 -5.58
CA GLU A 9 -3.86 -2.98 -5.18
C GLU A 9 -3.89 -3.10 -3.67
N THR A 10 -4.28 -4.26 -3.16
CA THR A 10 -4.14 -4.57 -1.74
C THR A 10 -4.03 -6.08 -1.49
N GLY A 11 -3.30 -6.45 -0.45
CA GLY A 11 -3.21 -7.83 0.05
C GLY A 11 -3.98 -7.96 1.36
N ALA A 12 -3.40 -7.57 2.49
CA ALA A 12 -4.08 -7.60 3.78
C ALA A 12 -5.26 -6.61 3.90
N GLY A 13 -5.40 -5.67 2.96
CA GLY A 13 -6.53 -4.76 2.88
C GLY A 13 -6.27 -3.36 3.45
N GLN A 14 -5.19 -3.12 4.17
CA GLN A 14 -4.94 -1.82 4.82
C GLN A 14 -4.75 -0.69 3.81
N HIS A 15 -3.93 -0.90 2.78
CA HIS A 15 -3.74 0.08 1.72
C HIS A 15 -5.05 0.36 0.96
N GLY A 16 -5.83 -0.68 0.67
CA GLY A 16 -7.15 -0.54 0.04
C GLY A 16 -8.12 0.28 0.89
N VAL A 17 -8.18 0.04 2.20
CA VAL A 17 -9.03 0.82 3.13
C VAL A 17 -8.58 2.28 3.18
N ALA A 18 -7.27 2.54 3.28
CA ALA A 18 -6.73 3.90 3.29
C ALA A 18 -7.06 4.64 1.99
N THR A 19 -6.87 3.99 0.84
CA THR A 19 -7.21 4.57 -0.47
C THR A 19 -8.70 4.83 -0.59
N ALA A 20 -9.56 3.87 -0.21
CA ALA A 20 -11.02 4.04 -0.23
C ALA A 20 -11.46 5.19 0.68
N THR A 21 -10.84 5.34 1.85
CA THR A 21 -11.13 6.45 2.79
C THR A 21 -10.80 7.81 2.15
N ALA A 22 -9.63 7.93 1.55
CA ALA A 22 -9.24 9.16 0.86
C ALA A 22 -10.17 9.46 -0.33
N CYS A 23 -10.51 8.44 -1.12
CA CYS A 23 -11.43 8.60 -2.26
C CYS A 23 -12.82 9.04 -1.80
N ALA A 24 -13.36 8.45 -0.74
CA ALA A 24 -14.65 8.86 -0.17
C ALA A 24 -14.63 10.31 0.34
N LEU A 25 -13.53 10.72 0.99
CA LEU A 25 -13.36 12.09 1.49
C LEU A 25 -13.34 13.12 0.35
N PHE A 26 -12.67 12.81 -0.76
CA PHE A 26 -12.48 13.74 -1.88
C PHE A 26 -13.49 13.54 -3.02
N GLY A 27 -14.42 12.61 -2.91
CA GLY A 27 -15.43 12.33 -3.93
C GLY A 27 -14.88 11.67 -5.20
N PHE A 28 -13.83 10.85 -5.08
CA PHE A 28 -13.24 10.11 -6.21
C PHE A 28 -13.84 8.71 -6.34
N GLU A 29 -13.98 8.23 -7.57
CA GLU A 29 -14.26 6.82 -7.84
C GLU A 29 -13.05 5.96 -7.42
N CYS A 30 -13.29 4.89 -6.68
CA CYS A 30 -12.25 4.00 -6.17
C CYS A 30 -12.47 2.56 -6.62
N GLU A 31 -11.48 1.96 -7.27
CA GLU A 31 -11.44 0.52 -7.59
C GLU A 31 -10.20 -0.12 -6.98
N VAL A 32 -10.39 -1.18 -6.20
CA VAL A 32 -9.31 -1.88 -5.50
C VAL A 32 -9.19 -3.30 -6.04
N PHE A 33 -8.03 -3.63 -6.57
CA PHE A 33 -7.66 -4.97 -7.00
C PHE A 33 -7.17 -5.77 -5.80
N MET A 34 -7.78 -6.92 -5.56
CA MET A 34 -7.43 -7.78 -4.42
C MET A 34 -7.48 -9.25 -4.82
N GLY A 35 -6.48 -10.01 -4.41
CA GLY A 35 -6.44 -11.43 -4.67
C GLY A 35 -7.62 -12.17 -4.05
N ALA A 36 -8.22 -13.12 -4.77
CA ALA A 36 -9.40 -13.85 -4.31
C ALA A 36 -9.16 -14.57 -2.98
N MET A 37 -7.96 -15.10 -2.78
CA MET A 37 -7.58 -15.72 -1.50
C MET A 37 -7.49 -14.70 -0.36
N ASP A 38 -7.01 -13.50 -0.66
CA ASP A 38 -6.90 -12.43 0.34
C ASP A 38 -8.27 -11.83 0.68
N ILE A 39 -9.19 -11.74 -0.29
CA ILE A 39 -10.59 -11.35 -0.07
C ILE A 39 -11.24 -12.24 0.99
N GLU A 40 -11.07 -13.55 0.87
CA GLU A 40 -11.64 -14.51 1.85
C GLU A 40 -11.01 -14.34 3.23
N ARG A 41 -9.68 -14.16 3.30
CA ARG A 41 -8.95 -13.99 4.56
C ARG A 41 -9.25 -12.67 5.26
N GLN A 42 -9.52 -11.61 4.50
CA GLN A 42 -9.59 -10.24 4.97
C GLN A 42 -11.00 -9.62 4.81
N LYS A 43 -12.04 -10.43 4.96
CA LYS A 43 -13.45 -10.01 4.84
C LYS A 43 -13.78 -8.70 5.59
N PRO A 44 -13.29 -8.45 6.81
CA PRO A 44 -13.58 -7.20 7.51
C PRO A 44 -13.05 -5.96 6.78
N ASN A 45 -11.87 -6.04 6.15
CA ASN A 45 -11.31 -4.94 5.38
C ASN A 45 -12.06 -4.76 4.04
N VAL A 46 -12.47 -5.85 3.41
CA VAL A 46 -13.31 -5.82 2.21
C VAL A 46 -14.63 -5.08 2.50
N GLN A 47 -15.30 -5.42 3.60
CA GLN A 47 -16.52 -4.74 4.02
C GLN A 47 -16.31 -3.24 4.27
N ARG A 48 -15.19 -2.86 4.92
CA ARG A 48 -14.85 -1.44 5.13
C ARG A 48 -14.68 -0.68 3.81
N MET A 49 -13.95 -1.25 2.85
CA MET A 49 -13.78 -0.65 1.54
C MET A 49 -15.11 -0.49 0.80
N GLN A 50 -15.98 -1.49 0.86
CA GLN A 50 -17.32 -1.44 0.26
C GLN A 50 -18.22 -0.38 0.92
N LEU A 51 -18.19 -0.26 2.24
CA LEU A 51 -18.92 0.80 2.97
C LEU A 51 -18.44 2.20 2.60
N LEU A 52 -17.17 2.35 2.25
CA LEU A 52 -16.57 3.59 1.76
C LEU A 52 -16.84 3.84 0.25
N GLY A 53 -17.63 2.98 -0.39
CA GLY A 53 -18.00 3.12 -1.80
C GLY A 53 -16.97 2.59 -2.80
N ALA A 54 -15.93 1.90 -2.36
CA ALA A 54 -14.95 1.33 -3.28
C ALA A 54 -15.48 0.06 -3.95
N LYS A 55 -15.22 -0.07 -5.24
CA LYS A 55 -15.41 -1.32 -5.99
C LYS A 55 -14.23 -2.25 -5.71
N ILE A 56 -14.52 -3.49 -5.36
CA ILE A 56 -13.49 -4.53 -5.19
C ILE A 56 -13.48 -5.42 -6.42
N THR A 57 -12.33 -5.50 -7.07
CA THR A 57 -12.12 -6.36 -8.24
C THR A 57 -11.29 -7.58 -7.82
N PRO A 58 -11.92 -8.76 -7.74
CA PRO A 58 -11.22 -9.98 -7.36
C PRO A 58 -10.26 -10.43 -8.46
N VAL A 59 -9.03 -10.78 -8.06
CA VAL A 59 -8.01 -11.32 -8.94
C VAL A 59 -7.84 -12.80 -8.65
N THR A 60 -8.14 -13.62 -9.65
CA THR A 60 -8.09 -15.09 -9.56
C THR A 60 -6.88 -15.70 -10.25
N SER A 61 -6.09 -14.88 -10.96
CA SER A 61 -4.87 -15.31 -11.63
C SER A 61 -3.77 -15.69 -10.62
N GLY A 62 -2.87 -16.58 -11.02
CA GLY A 62 -1.72 -16.97 -10.21
C GLY A 62 -2.12 -17.64 -8.90
N THR A 63 -1.63 -17.11 -7.79
CA THR A 63 -1.95 -17.58 -6.43
C THR A 63 -3.15 -16.85 -5.80
N GLY A 64 -3.71 -15.87 -6.50
CA GLY A 64 -4.81 -15.04 -6.01
C GLY A 64 -4.42 -14.19 -4.79
N THR A 65 -3.20 -13.67 -4.76
CA THR A 65 -2.65 -12.88 -3.65
C THR A 65 -2.15 -11.51 -4.11
N LEU A 66 -1.53 -10.74 -3.22
CA LEU A 66 -1.05 -9.37 -3.46
C LEU A 66 -0.23 -9.22 -4.76
N LYS A 67 0.67 -10.15 -5.06
CA LYS A 67 1.50 -10.10 -6.28
C LYS A 67 0.64 -10.07 -7.54
N ASP A 68 -0.37 -10.93 -7.56
CA ASP A 68 -1.27 -11.05 -8.72
C ASP A 68 -2.19 -9.82 -8.82
N ALA A 69 -2.68 -9.32 -7.69
CA ALA A 69 -3.46 -8.09 -7.60
C ALA A 69 -2.68 -6.88 -8.13
N MET A 70 -1.41 -6.75 -7.77
CA MET A 70 -0.53 -5.69 -8.27
C MET A 70 -0.31 -5.80 -9.78
N ASN A 71 -0.07 -7.01 -10.30
CA ASN A 71 0.13 -7.22 -11.73
C ASN A 71 -1.12 -6.84 -12.53
N ASP A 72 -2.30 -7.21 -12.06
CA ASP A 72 -3.55 -6.87 -12.74
C ASP A 72 -3.88 -5.38 -12.64
N ALA A 73 -3.64 -4.76 -11.49
CA ALA A 73 -3.77 -3.32 -11.33
C ALA A 73 -2.83 -2.55 -12.28
N LEU A 74 -1.57 -2.99 -12.42
CA LEU A 74 -0.61 -2.39 -13.36
C LEU A 74 -1.07 -2.55 -14.81
N ARG A 75 -1.51 -3.75 -15.23
CA ARG A 75 -2.04 -3.98 -16.59
C ARG A 75 -3.24 -3.09 -16.88
N PHE A 76 -4.18 -3.05 -15.94
CA PHE A 76 -5.35 -2.19 -16.05
C PHE A 76 -4.95 -0.72 -16.18
N TRP A 77 -4.05 -0.26 -15.33
CA TRP A 77 -3.61 1.13 -15.32
C TRP A 77 -2.91 1.54 -16.63
N VAL A 78 -2.01 0.73 -17.15
CA VAL A 78 -1.32 1.02 -18.43
C VAL A 78 -2.32 1.22 -19.56
N SER A 79 -3.38 0.42 -19.60
CA SER A 79 -4.45 0.53 -20.59
C SER A 79 -5.39 1.71 -20.38
N ASN A 80 -5.43 2.28 -19.16
CA ASN A 80 -6.35 3.32 -18.73
C ASN A 80 -5.66 4.57 -18.17
N ALA A 81 -4.37 4.74 -18.44
CA ALA A 81 -3.53 5.78 -17.82
C ALA A 81 -4.04 7.22 -18.05
N ASN A 82 -4.81 7.45 -19.10
CA ASN A 82 -5.38 8.78 -19.38
C ASN A 82 -6.51 9.17 -18.42
N THR A 83 -7.25 8.21 -17.88
CA THR A 83 -8.44 8.42 -17.06
C THR A 83 -8.27 8.02 -15.60
N HIS A 84 -7.36 7.08 -15.31
CA HIS A 84 -7.14 6.53 -13.98
C HIS A 84 -5.80 6.96 -13.39
N PHE A 85 -5.78 7.16 -12.07
CA PHE A 85 -4.57 7.34 -11.29
C PHE A 85 -4.35 6.10 -10.42
N TYR A 86 -3.15 5.52 -10.50
CA TYR A 86 -2.79 4.36 -9.70
C TYR A 86 -2.01 4.77 -8.45
N ILE A 87 -2.55 4.44 -7.29
CA ILE A 87 -1.89 4.62 -6.00
C ILE A 87 -1.25 3.29 -5.61
N ILE A 88 0.05 3.15 -5.87
CA ILE A 88 0.82 1.96 -5.51
C ILE A 88 1.06 1.96 -4.00
N GLY A 89 0.65 0.89 -3.33
CA GLY A 89 0.74 0.74 -1.87
C GLY A 89 1.97 -0.01 -1.38
N THR A 90 2.90 -0.35 -2.25
CA THR A 90 4.07 -1.16 -1.90
C THR A 90 5.36 -0.62 -2.53
N ALA A 91 6.52 -0.98 -1.94
CA ALA A 91 7.84 -0.65 -2.48
C ALA A 91 8.21 -1.58 -3.65
N ALA A 92 7.31 -1.76 -4.62
CA ALA A 92 7.48 -2.63 -5.78
C ALA A 92 7.13 -1.88 -7.07
N GLY A 93 7.35 -2.55 -8.20
CA GLY A 93 7.11 -1.99 -9.53
C GLY A 93 8.39 -1.50 -10.21
N PRO A 94 8.29 -0.96 -11.43
CA PRO A 94 9.43 -0.42 -12.15
C PRO A 94 9.97 0.86 -11.52
N HIS A 95 11.24 1.16 -11.76
CA HIS A 95 11.78 2.46 -11.39
C HIS A 95 10.96 3.61 -12.05
N PRO A 96 10.61 4.69 -11.34
CA PRO A 96 11.09 5.11 -10.01
C PRO A 96 10.13 4.78 -8.83
N TYR A 97 9.09 3.98 -9.02
CA TYR A 97 8.04 3.78 -8.01
C TYR A 97 8.55 3.29 -6.65
N PRO A 98 9.47 2.30 -6.54
CA PRO A 98 9.98 1.88 -5.25
C PRO A 98 10.68 3.02 -4.49
N LYS A 99 11.45 3.84 -5.21
CA LYS A 99 12.12 5.00 -4.63
C LYS A 99 11.11 6.06 -4.15
N MET A 100 10.12 6.39 -4.98
CA MET A 100 9.07 7.35 -4.62
C MET A 100 8.29 6.88 -3.38
N GLY A 101 7.88 5.62 -3.34
CA GLY A 101 7.17 5.04 -2.18
C GLY A 101 8.01 5.12 -0.92
N ARG A 102 9.30 4.77 -0.99
CA ARG A 102 10.23 4.92 0.14
C ARG A 102 10.32 6.38 0.59
N ASP A 103 10.63 7.28 -0.32
CA ASP A 103 10.92 8.68 0.01
C ASP A 103 9.70 9.40 0.59
N PHE A 104 8.48 9.13 0.09
CA PHE A 104 7.25 9.71 0.61
C PHE A 104 6.83 9.15 1.98
N GLN A 105 7.27 7.96 2.35
CA GLN A 105 6.90 7.31 3.60
C GLN A 105 8.03 7.22 4.62
N SER A 106 9.23 7.72 4.30
CA SER A 106 10.42 7.67 5.18
C SER A 106 10.20 8.35 6.53
N VAL A 107 9.30 9.33 6.59
CA VAL A 107 8.90 10.01 7.84
C VAL A 107 8.51 9.03 8.96
N ILE A 108 7.91 7.89 8.62
CA ILE A 108 7.53 6.86 9.61
C ILE A 108 8.75 6.32 10.34
N GLY A 109 9.82 6.01 9.62
CA GLY A 109 11.05 5.50 10.21
C GLY A 109 11.82 6.56 11.00
N GLU A 110 11.85 7.80 10.50
CA GLU A 110 12.48 8.93 11.16
C GLU A 110 11.79 9.24 12.50
N GLU A 111 10.46 9.30 12.51
CA GLU A 111 9.67 9.51 13.72
C GLU A 111 9.80 8.36 14.70
N ALA A 112 9.75 7.10 14.22
CA ALA A 112 9.93 5.93 15.09
C ALA A 112 11.29 5.95 15.79
N LYS A 113 12.37 6.31 15.06
CA LYS A 113 13.71 6.45 15.63
C LYS A 113 13.76 7.55 16.71
N LYS A 114 13.17 8.70 16.42
CA LYS A 114 13.12 9.81 17.38
C LYS A 114 12.35 9.42 18.65
N GLN A 115 11.17 8.86 18.48
CA GLN A 115 10.29 8.44 19.58
C GLN A 115 10.94 7.39 20.48
N ILE A 116 11.65 6.41 19.92
CA ILE A 116 12.31 5.38 20.73
C ILE A 116 13.50 5.96 21.50
N LEU A 117 14.28 6.87 20.90
CA LEU A 117 15.37 7.56 21.58
C LEU A 117 14.86 8.45 22.71
N GLU A 118 13.76 9.16 22.51
CA GLU A 118 13.14 9.98 23.57
C GLU A 118 12.63 9.13 24.74
N LYS A 119 12.11 7.94 24.44
CA LYS A 119 11.47 7.07 25.43
C LYS A 119 12.45 6.18 26.19
N GLU A 120 13.41 5.60 25.48
CA GLU A 120 14.32 4.58 26.02
C GLU A 120 15.78 5.06 26.11
N ASN A 121 16.07 6.26 25.61
CA ASN A 121 17.42 6.84 25.53
C ASN A 121 18.46 5.94 24.81
N ARG A 122 17.99 5.01 24.00
CA ARG A 122 18.81 4.13 23.15
C ARG A 122 18.02 3.59 21.98
N LEU A 123 18.72 3.09 20.96
CA LEU A 123 18.10 2.35 19.85
C LEU A 123 17.82 0.90 20.27
N PRO A 124 16.81 0.26 19.66
CA PRO A 124 16.53 -1.15 19.90
C PRO A 124 17.64 -2.05 19.35
N ASP A 125 17.87 -3.17 20.00
CA ASP A 125 18.83 -4.17 19.55
C ASP A 125 18.30 -4.99 18.37
N VAL A 126 16.98 -5.10 18.24
CA VAL A 126 16.30 -5.87 17.20
C VAL A 126 15.08 -5.10 16.70
N LEU A 127 14.92 -5.06 15.37
CA LEU A 127 13.72 -4.57 14.70
C LEU A 127 12.95 -5.75 14.09
N VAL A 128 11.65 -5.80 14.32
CA VAL A 128 10.76 -6.83 13.77
C VAL A 128 9.66 -6.17 12.97
N ALA A 129 9.50 -6.56 11.72
CA ALA A 129 8.49 -6.02 10.83
C ALA A 129 7.80 -7.11 10.03
N CYS A 130 6.48 -6.99 9.85
CA CYS A 130 5.74 -7.82 8.93
C CYS A 130 6.11 -7.47 7.49
N ILE A 131 6.25 -8.47 6.64
CA ILE A 131 6.48 -8.29 5.20
C ILE A 131 5.26 -8.82 4.44
N GLY A 132 4.47 -7.87 3.91
CA GLY A 132 3.48 -8.14 2.86
C GLY A 132 4.08 -7.67 1.52
N GLY A 133 3.81 -6.41 1.15
CA GLY A 133 4.45 -5.76 -0.01
C GLY A 133 5.87 -5.26 0.24
N GLY A 134 6.37 -5.31 1.47
CA GLY A 134 7.72 -4.90 1.84
C GLY A 134 7.87 -3.46 2.34
N SER A 135 6.88 -2.60 2.17
CA SER A 135 6.97 -1.19 2.59
C SER A 135 7.25 -1.03 4.08
N ASN A 136 6.58 -1.80 4.94
CA ASN A 136 6.77 -1.73 6.38
C ASN A 136 8.21 -2.04 6.79
N ALA A 137 8.79 -3.12 6.30
CA ALA A 137 10.19 -3.48 6.55
C ALA A 137 11.15 -2.48 5.93
N CYS A 138 10.86 -2.01 4.71
CA CYS A 138 11.65 -1.01 4.00
C CYS A 138 11.80 0.28 4.80
N LEU A 139 10.72 0.76 5.41
CA LEU A 139 10.72 2.01 6.20
C LEU A 139 11.54 1.90 7.49
N LEU A 140 11.51 0.76 8.16
CA LEU A 140 12.35 0.53 9.33
C LEU A 140 13.83 0.38 8.98
N TYR A 141 14.14 -0.24 7.84
CA TYR A 141 15.50 -0.45 7.39
C TYR A 141 16.16 0.81 6.83
N THR A 142 15.40 1.66 6.14
CA THR A 142 15.92 2.90 5.50
C THR A 142 15.96 4.11 6.42
N SER A 143 15.44 4.02 7.64
CA SER A 143 15.82 4.97 8.68
C SER A 143 17.33 4.88 8.87
N PRO A 144 18.05 6.02 9.04
CA PRO A 144 19.52 5.97 9.16
C PRO A 144 19.91 4.89 10.16
N SER A 145 20.60 3.88 9.65
CA SER A 145 21.11 2.77 10.47
C SER A 145 22.10 3.32 11.49
N PRO A 146 22.20 2.73 12.69
CA PRO A 146 23.27 3.08 13.65
C PRO A 146 24.67 2.84 13.10
N ARG A 147 24.81 2.31 11.89
CA ARG A 147 26.09 1.98 11.26
C ARG A 147 26.51 2.92 10.14
N ASP A 148 25.70 3.94 9.84
CA ASP A 148 26.02 4.97 8.82
C ASP A 148 26.51 6.26 9.49
#